data_5d63c13adfc1d0bc7b2a9d5681452749
#
_entry.id   5d63c13adfc1d0bc7b2a9d5681452749
#
_cell.length_a   1.000
_cell.length_b   1.000
_cell.length_c   1.000
_cell.angle_alpha   90.00
_cell.angle_beta   90.00
_cell.angle_gamma   90.00
#
_symmetry.space_group_name_H-M   'P 1'
#
loop_
_entity.id
_entity.type
_entity.pdbx_description
1 polymer ?
#
loop_
_entity_poly.entity_id
_entity_poly.type
_entity_poly.pdbx_seq_one_letter_code
_entity_poly.pdbx_strand_id
1 'polypeptide(L)'
;CTKDLSRLGRNSSLTGLYINFTFPKYNVRYIAINDHFDTIDPNSTDSDIAGIKNWFNEFFAKDTSRKIRAVNKAKGERGVPLTVNVPFGYRKDPEDKTKWVVDEAAALVVKRIFKLCMEGRGPMQIAKLLQEEKVLNPTAYKKREGIKTPSPETAEPYHWNTNTVVHILERREYTGCTVNFKTYTN
;
A
#
# COMPACT_ATOMS: atom_id res chain seq x y z
N CYS A 1 19.01 17.81 34.08
CA CYS A 1 19.55 18.83 33.17
C CYS A 1 20.94 18.45 32.65
N THR A 2 21.32 18.96 31.50
CA THR A 2 22.64 18.78 30.88
C THR A 2 23.24 20.13 30.50
N LYS A 3 24.56 20.14 30.22
CA LYS A 3 25.25 21.35 29.77
C LYS A 3 24.75 21.79 28.40
N ASP A 4 24.61 20.83 27.47
CA ASP A 4 24.10 21.02 26.12
C ASP A 4 23.31 19.77 25.66
N LEU A 5 22.54 19.87 24.57
CA LEU A 5 21.75 18.78 24.00
C LEU A 5 22.58 17.57 23.58
N SER A 6 23.85 17.80 23.15
CA SER A 6 24.75 16.73 22.72
C SER A 6 25.15 15.78 23.88
N ARG A 7 24.99 16.22 25.13
CA ARG A 7 25.24 15.43 26.34
C ARG A 7 24.12 14.47 26.71
N LEU A 8 22.91 14.68 26.18
CA LEU A 8 21.80 13.76 26.40
C LEU A 8 22.02 12.44 25.64
N GLY A 9 22.68 12.50 24.50
CA GLY A 9 23.00 11.29 23.73
C GLY A 9 23.73 11.62 22.42
N ARG A 10 24.59 10.71 21.97
CA ARG A 10 25.28 10.81 20.68
C ARG A 10 24.39 10.42 19.49
N ASN A 11 23.27 9.76 19.76
CA ASN A 11 22.31 9.35 18.76
C ASN A 11 21.14 10.33 18.77
N SER A 12 21.08 11.18 17.75
CA SER A 12 20.04 12.21 17.59
C SER A 12 18.63 11.64 17.59
N SER A 13 18.43 10.43 17.05
CA SER A 13 17.14 9.75 17.02
C SER A 13 16.65 9.35 18.43
N LEU A 14 17.57 8.82 19.27
CA LEU A 14 17.27 8.48 20.65
C LEU A 14 17.03 9.74 21.50
N THR A 15 17.83 10.78 21.30
CA THR A 15 17.68 12.07 21.98
C THR A 15 16.31 12.67 21.71
N GLY A 16 15.88 12.66 20.44
CA GLY A 16 14.54 13.16 20.08
C GLY A 16 13.40 12.29 20.64
N LEU A 17 13.59 10.97 20.69
CA LEU A 17 12.62 10.06 21.32
C LEU A 17 12.46 10.39 22.82
N TYR A 18 13.56 10.63 23.53
CA TYR A 18 13.51 11.00 24.93
C TYR A 18 12.81 12.33 25.14
N ILE A 19 13.17 13.37 24.37
CA ILE A 19 12.60 14.72 24.53
C ILE A 19 11.12 14.78 24.15
N ASN A 20 10.73 14.14 23.03
CA ASN A 20 9.38 14.30 22.48
C ASN A 20 8.36 13.29 23.00
N PHE A 21 8.79 12.14 23.51
CA PHE A 21 7.89 11.06 23.92
C PHE A 21 8.14 10.58 25.34
N THR A 22 9.38 10.24 25.69
CA THR A 22 9.67 9.61 26.96
C THR A 22 9.53 10.60 28.12
N PHE A 23 10.17 11.76 28.03
CA PHE A 23 10.11 12.77 29.10
C PHE A 23 8.70 13.32 29.33
N PRO A 24 7.93 13.70 28.29
CA PRO A 24 6.53 14.09 28.47
C PRO A 24 5.66 12.99 29.08
N LYS A 25 5.84 11.73 28.64
CA LYS A 25 5.09 10.58 29.19
C LYS A 25 5.26 10.39 30.69
N TYR A 26 6.46 10.67 31.20
CA TYR A 26 6.80 10.54 32.62
C TYR A 26 6.81 11.86 33.36
N ASN A 27 6.32 12.96 32.77
CA ASN A 27 6.35 14.33 33.34
C ASN A 27 7.76 14.78 33.76
N VAL A 28 8.79 14.39 33.01
CA VAL A 28 10.17 14.77 33.26
C VAL A 28 10.49 16.06 32.52
N ARG A 29 10.83 17.14 33.28
CA ARG A 29 11.38 18.37 32.72
C ARG A 29 12.84 18.15 32.34
N TYR A 30 13.20 18.53 31.13
CA TYR A 30 14.58 18.48 30.65
C TYR A 30 15.07 19.87 30.29
N ILE A 31 16.28 20.23 30.76
CA ILE A 31 16.92 21.53 30.52
C ILE A 31 18.33 21.31 29.96
N ALA A 32 18.67 21.98 28.86
CA ALA A 32 20.01 22.11 28.33
C ALA A 32 20.46 23.57 28.46
N ILE A 33 21.40 23.81 29.41
CA ILE A 33 21.73 25.15 29.89
C ILE A 33 22.34 26.02 28.79
N ASN A 34 23.35 25.51 28.08
CA ASN A 34 24.05 26.29 27.05
C ASN A 34 23.20 26.51 25.78
N ASP A 35 22.26 25.62 25.52
CA ASP A 35 21.37 25.69 24.35
C ASP A 35 20.10 26.49 24.69
N HIS A 36 19.98 27.03 25.88
CA HIS A 36 18.79 27.73 26.39
C HIS A 36 17.49 26.95 26.16
N PHE A 37 17.59 25.62 26.25
CA PHE A 37 16.51 24.70 25.96
C PHE A 37 15.85 24.20 27.24
N ASP A 38 14.52 24.34 27.31
CA ASP A 38 13.71 23.89 28.46
C ASP A 38 12.39 23.31 27.92
N THR A 39 12.08 22.07 28.25
CA THR A 39 10.86 21.39 27.77
C THR A 39 9.56 21.99 28.33
N ILE A 40 9.60 22.88 29.35
CA ILE A 40 8.41 23.51 29.95
C ILE A 40 8.26 24.95 29.52
N ASP A 41 9.32 25.64 29.12
CA ASP A 41 9.25 27.05 28.75
C ASP A 41 8.66 27.22 27.34
N PRO A 42 7.44 27.80 27.21
CA PRO A 42 6.82 28.03 25.90
C PRO A 42 7.65 28.94 24.99
N ASN A 43 8.47 29.82 25.54
CA ASN A 43 9.25 30.79 24.76
C ASN A 43 10.61 30.23 24.28
N SER A 44 11.16 29.24 24.98
CA SER A 44 12.40 28.56 24.57
C SER A 44 12.17 27.58 23.43
N THR A 45 10.90 27.29 23.12
CA THR A 45 10.50 26.09 22.38
C THR A 45 10.00 26.33 20.95
N ASP A 46 9.53 27.51 20.57
CA ASP A 46 8.72 27.62 19.36
C ASP A 46 9.50 27.76 18.05
N SER A 47 10.68 28.37 18.02
CA SER A 47 11.42 28.51 16.77
C SER A 47 12.50 27.43 16.56
N ASP A 48 13.27 27.09 17.60
CA ASP A 48 14.40 26.16 17.46
C ASP A 48 13.94 24.69 17.50
N ILE A 49 12.91 24.39 18.31
CA ILE A 49 12.33 23.05 18.36
C ILE A 49 11.47 22.74 17.14
N ALA A 50 10.80 23.72 16.53
CA ALA A 50 10.07 23.48 15.29
C ALA A 50 11.01 22.95 14.18
N GLY A 51 12.21 23.51 14.07
CA GLY A 51 13.23 23.02 13.15
C GLY A 51 13.68 21.59 13.47
N ILE A 52 13.94 21.30 14.74
CA ILE A 52 14.34 19.96 15.21
C ILE A 52 13.20 18.96 15.04
N LYS A 53 11.95 19.30 15.39
CA LYS A 53 10.78 18.45 15.19
C LYS A 53 10.56 18.12 13.71
N ASN A 54 10.66 19.12 12.84
CA ASN A 54 10.53 18.93 11.39
C ASN A 54 11.63 18.03 10.85
N TRP A 55 12.87 18.22 11.28
CA TRP A 55 13.99 17.35 10.90
C TRP A 55 13.79 15.91 11.36
N PHE A 56 13.34 15.69 12.60
CA PHE A 56 13.02 14.36 13.11
C PHE A 56 11.89 13.70 12.32
N ASN A 57 10.80 14.43 12.06
CA ASN A 57 9.68 13.92 11.26
C ASN A 57 10.14 13.49 9.87
N GLU A 58 10.97 14.31 9.22
CA GLU A 58 11.56 13.99 7.92
C GLU A 58 12.51 12.78 7.99
N PHE A 59 13.36 12.71 9.01
CA PHE A 59 14.27 11.59 9.22
C PHE A 59 13.52 10.28 9.43
N PHE A 60 12.49 10.27 10.32
CA PHE A 60 11.66 9.08 10.55
C PHE A 60 10.89 8.67 9.31
N ALA A 61 10.37 9.63 8.55
CA ALA A 61 9.69 9.33 7.29
C ALA A 61 10.64 8.70 6.28
N LYS A 62 11.85 9.23 6.12
CA LYS A 62 12.90 8.69 5.24
C LYS A 62 13.38 7.30 5.70
N ASP A 63 13.61 7.10 7.00
CA ASP A 63 14.06 5.81 7.53
C ASP A 63 12.97 4.74 7.38
N THR A 64 11.72 5.06 7.73
CA THR A 64 10.57 4.18 7.53
C THR A 64 10.39 3.81 6.05
N SER A 65 10.48 4.80 5.16
CA SER A 65 10.41 4.57 3.71
C SER A 65 11.52 3.65 3.22
N ARG A 66 12.75 3.82 3.71
CA ARG A 66 13.90 2.95 3.40
C ARG A 66 13.64 1.50 3.84
N LYS A 67 13.16 1.31 5.07
CA LYS A 67 12.84 -0.01 5.64
C LYS A 67 11.73 -0.70 4.85
N ILE A 68 10.65 0.02 4.53
CA ILE A 68 9.53 -0.51 3.72
C ILE A 68 10.03 -0.93 2.33
N ARG A 69 10.83 -0.08 1.67
CA ARG A 69 11.40 -0.40 0.33
C ARG A 69 12.29 -1.64 0.39
N ALA A 70 13.15 -1.77 1.40
CA ALA A 70 14.03 -2.93 1.56
C ALA A 70 13.21 -4.23 1.75
N VAL A 71 12.18 -4.21 2.61
CA VAL A 71 11.30 -5.35 2.83
C VAL A 71 10.51 -5.70 1.57
N ASN A 72 9.96 -4.70 0.87
CA ASN A 72 9.21 -4.93 -0.37
C ASN A 72 10.13 -5.47 -1.47
N LYS A 73 11.36 -4.95 -1.60
CA LYS A 73 12.36 -5.47 -2.52
C LYS A 73 12.65 -6.94 -2.25
N ALA A 74 12.99 -7.28 -1.01
CA ALA A 74 13.29 -8.66 -0.62
C ALA A 74 12.10 -9.62 -0.81
N LYS A 75 10.86 -9.17 -0.57
CA LYS A 75 9.66 -9.96 -0.84
C LYS A 75 9.45 -10.15 -2.34
N GLY A 76 9.56 -9.08 -3.11
CA GLY A 76 9.34 -9.11 -4.55
C GLY A 76 10.36 -9.97 -5.30
N GLU A 77 11.65 -9.95 -4.89
CA GLU A 77 12.71 -10.79 -5.43
C GLU A 77 12.48 -12.28 -5.13
N ARG A 78 11.82 -12.60 -4.02
CA ARG A 78 11.41 -13.97 -3.69
C ARG A 78 10.13 -14.41 -4.40
N GLY A 79 9.57 -13.59 -5.31
CA GLY A 79 8.35 -13.90 -6.06
C GLY A 79 7.05 -13.74 -5.26
N VAL A 80 7.10 -13.20 -4.05
CA VAL A 80 5.90 -12.94 -3.25
C VAL A 80 5.14 -11.76 -3.86
N PRO A 81 3.83 -11.87 -4.14
CA PRO A 81 3.05 -10.76 -4.67
C PRO A 81 3.05 -9.54 -3.73
N LEU A 82 3.46 -8.39 -4.22
CA LEU A 82 3.47 -7.14 -3.46
C LEU A 82 2.12 -6.41 -3.50
N THR A 83 1.27 -6.76 -4.46
CA THR A 83 -0.05 -6.15 -4.60
C THR A 83 -1.04 -6.71 -3.59
N VAL A 84 -1.81 -5.82 -2.98
CA VAL A 84 -2.90 -6.19 -2.06
C VAL A 84 -4.09 -6.76 -2.84
N ASN A 85 -4.32 -6.25 -4.05
CA ASN A 85 -5.45 -6.62 -4.89
C ASN A 85 -5.11 -7.80 -5.79
N VAL A 86 -5.82 -8.89 -5.58
CA VAL A 86 -5.69 -10.10 -6.41
C VAL A 86 -6.41 -9.85 -7.76
N PRO A 87 -5.79 -10.23 -8.90
CA PRO A 87 -6.45 -10.20 -10.21
C PRO A 87 -7.78 -10.97 -10.21
N PHE A 88 -8.73 -10.54 -11.03
CA PHE A 88 -9.98 -11.27 -11.21
C PHE A 88 -9.70 -12.67 -11.81
N GLY A 89 -10.31 -13.72 -11.28
CA GLY A 89 -9.97 -15.12 -11.64
C GLY A 89 -9.02 -15.78 -10.64
N TYR A 90 -8.46 -15.02 -9.69
CA TYR A 90 -7.69 -15.54 -8.59
C TYR A 90 -8.24 -15.05 -7.26
N ARG A 91 -7.96 -15.78 -6.18
CA ARG A 91 -8.22 -15.41 -4.79
C ARG A 91 -6.99 -15.66 -3.93
N LYS A 92 -6.91 -15.04 -2.76
CA LYS A 92 -5.86 -15.35 -1.78
C LYS A 92 -6.10 -16.75 -1.23
N ASP A 93 -5.01 -17.49 -1.05
CA ASP A 93 -5.05 -18.78 -0.36
C ASP A 93 -5.54 -18.55 1.09
N PRO A 94 -6.50 -19.35 1.58
CA PRO A 94 -6.98 -19.26 2.95
C PRO A 94 -5.89 -19.50 4.00
N GLU A 95 -4.95 -20.43 3.73
CA GLU A 95 -3.86 -20.80 4.62
C GLU A 95 -2.66 -19.88 4.48
N ASP A 96 -2.29 -19.50 3.26
CA ASP A 96 -1.14 -18.65 2.98
C ASP A 96 -1.55 -17.42 2.16
N LYS A 97 -1.88 -16.32 2.82
CA LYS A 97 -2.29 -15.05 2.18
C LYS A 97 -1.23 -14.44 1.25
N THR A 98 -0.02 -14.99 1.23
CA THR A 98 1.04 -14.58 0.30
C THR A 98 0.94 -15.27 -1.05
N LYS A 99 0.09 -16.29 -1.18
CA LYS A 99 -0.14 -17.03 -2.42
C LYS A 99 -1.51 -16.72 -3.02
N TRP A 100 -1.59 -16.91 -4.31
CA TRP A 100 -2.85 -16.82 -5.04
C TRP A 100 -3.25 -18.20 -5.54
N VAL A 101 -4.51 -18.52 -5.39
CA VAL A 101 -5.13 -19.74 -5.92
C VAL A 101 -6.18 -19.36 -6.95
N VAL A 102 -6.46 -20.27 -7.89
CA VAL A 102 -7.47 -20.05 -8.92
C VAL A 102 -8.85 -20.02 -8.27
N ASP A 103 -9.65 -19.02 -8.63
CA ASP A 103 -11.08 -18.95 -8.35
C ASP A 103 -11.79 -19.49 -9.59
N GLU A 104 -12.23 -20.75 -9.54
CA GLU A 104 -12.74 -21.46 -10.72
C GLU A 104 -13.88 -20.71 -11.41
N ALA A 105 -14.84 -20.17 -10.65
CA ALA A 105 -15.98 -19.45 -11.21
C ALA A 105 -15.56 -18.16 -11.95
N ALA A 106 -14.68 -17.37 -11.33
CA ALA A 106 -14.16 -16.16 -11.96
C ALA A 106 -13.18 -16.48 -13.10
N ALA A 107 -12.41 -17.56 -12.98
CA ALA A 107 -11.47 -18.00 -14.01
C ALA A 107 -12.17 -18.43 -15.31
N LEU A 108 -13.36 -19.01 -15.24
CA LEU A 108 -14.16 -19.32 -16.43
C LEU A 108 -14.50 -18.06 -17.24
N VAL A 109 -14.83 -16.96 -16.55
CA VAL A 109 -15.11 -15.67 -17.21
C VAL A 109 -13.83 -15.13 -17.88
N VAL A 110 -12.70 -15.20 -17.18
CA VAL A 110 -11.41 -14.76 -17.73
C VAL A 110 -11.04 -15.59 -18.98
N LYS A 111 -11.11 -16.92 -18.90
CA LYS A 111 -10.85 -17.82 -20.05
C LYS A 111 -11.75 -17.50 -21.22
N ARG A 112 -13.03 -17.19 -20.97
CA ARG A 112 -13.99 -16.79 -22.00
C ARG A 112 -13.60 -15.45 -22.67
N ILE A 113 -13.15 -14.46 -21.89
CA ILE A 113 -12.69 -13.18 -22.44
C ILE A 113 -11.52 -13.40 -23.40
N PHE A 114 -10.52 -14.21 -23.00
CA PHE A 114 -9.40 -14.55 -23.87
C PHE A 114 -9.86 -15.31 -25.13
N LYS A 115 -10.78 -16.27 -25.00
CA LYS A 115 -11.34 -16.99 -26.13
C LYS A 115 -12.01 -16.07 -27.15
N LEU A 116 -12.90 -15.17 -26.68
CA LEU A 116 -13.57 -14.21 -27.54
C LEU A 116 -12.60 -13.26 -28.23
N CYS A 117 -11.52 -12.88 -27.55
CA CYS A 117 -10.46 -12.07 -28.14
C CYS A 117 -9.73 -12.85 -29.27
N MET A 118 -9.41 -14.13 -29.07
CA MET A 118 -8.81 -14.98 -30.09
C MET A 118 -9.75 -15.24 -31.30
N GLU A 119 -11.06 -15.18 -31.09
CA GLU A 119 -12.08 -15.22 -32.13
C GLU A 119 -12.21 -13.90 -32.93
N GLY A 120 -11.35 -12.88 -32.59
CA GLY A 120 -11.30 -11.60 -33.30
C GLY A 120 -12.25 -10.51 -32.73
N ARG A 121 -12.88 -10.73 -31.58
CA ARG A 121 -13.76 -9.71 -30.97
C ARG A 121 -12.92 -8.66 -30.24
N GLY A 122 -13.23 -7.39 -30.47
CA GLY A 122 -12.61 -6.27 -29.77
C GLY A 122 -13.11 -6.14 -28.32
N PRO A 123 -12.34 -5.46 -27.43
CA PRO A 123 -12.68 -5.34 -26.02
C PRO A 123 -14.07 -4.74 -25.73
N MET A 124 -14.53 -3.79 -26.56
CA MET A 124 -15.86 -3.20 -26.44
C MET A 124 -16.96 -4.22 -26.77
N GLN A 125 -16.76 -5.03 -27.80
CA GLN A 125 -17.72 -6.08 -28.18
C GLN A 125 -17.81 -7.17 -27.10
N ILE A 126 -16.67 -7.54 -26.51
CA ILE A 126 -16.59 -8.49 -25.40
C ILE A 126 -17.33 -7.94 -24.18
N ALA A 127 -17.08 -6.67 -23.80
CA ALA A 127 -17.77 -6.02 -22.70
C ALA A 127 -19.28 -6.01 -22.88
N LYS A 128 -19.78 -5.66 -24.09
CA LYS A 128 -21.20 -5.64 -24.41
C LYS A 128 -21.81 -7.04 -24.33
N LEU A 129 -21.15 -8.05 -24.85
CA LEU A 129 -21.60 -9.44 -24.79
C LEU A 129 -21.74 -9.93 -23.35
N LEU A 130 -20.74 -9.69 -22.50
CA LEU A 130 -20.80 -10.05 -21.08
C LEU A 130 -21.92 -9.34 -20.32
N GLN A 131 -22.21 -8.09 -20.70
CA GLN A 131 -23.32 -7.32 -20.13
C GLN A 131 -24.69 -7.89 -20.56
N GLU A 132 -24.87 -8.21 -21.84
CA GLU A 132 -26.09 -8.81 -22.38
C GLU A 132 -26.38 -10.17 -21.73
N GLU A 133 -25.35 -10.96 -21.46
CA GLU A 133 -25.44 -12.25 -20.78
C GLU A 133 -25.55 -12.16 -19.26
N LYS A 134 -25.62 -10.95 -18.71
CA LYS A 134 -25.70 -10.68 -17.26
C LYS A 134 -24.59 -11.35 -16.45
N VAL A 135 -23.38 -11.33 -16.98
CA VAL A 135 -22.19 -11.77 -16.26
C VAL A 135 -21.77 -10.67 -15.26
N LEU A 136 -21.60 -11.03 -14.00
CA LEU A 136 -21.15 -10.07 -12.97
C LEU A 136 -19.78 -9.48 -13.31
N ASN A 137 -19.67 -8.16 -13.23
CA ASN A 137 -18.39 -7.50 -13.34
C ASN A 137 -17.46 -7.84 -12.15
N PRO A 138 -16.13 -7.65 -12.24
CA PRO A 138 -15.20 -8.04 -11.19
C PRO A 138 -15.48 -7.43 -9.82
N THR A 139 -16.00 -6.20 -9.76
CA THR A 139 -16.33 -5.52 -8.50
C THR A 139 -17.56 -6.14 -7.85
N ALA A 140 -18.63 -6.35 -8.62
CA ALA A 140 -19.86 -6.96 -8.15
C ALA A 140 -19.64 -8.43 -7.73
N TYR A 141 -18.82 -9.17 -8.49
CA TYR A 141 -18.43 -10.53 -8.14
C TYR A 141 -17.71 -10.58 -6.79
N LYS A 142 -16.66 -9.76 -6.61
CA LYS A 142 -15.91 -9.70 -5.35
C LYS A 142 -16.79 -9.37 -4.15
N LYS A 143 -17.75 -8.45 -4.33
CA LYS A 143 -18.72 -8.09 -3.26
C LYS A 143 -19.65 -9.24 -2.92
N ARG A 144 -20.16 -9.94 -3.93
CA ARG A 144 -20.99 -11.14 -3.72
C ARG A 144 -20.24 -12.19 -2.90
N GLU A 145 -18.93 -12.37 -3.14
CA GLU A 145 -18.07 -13.28 -2.39
C GLU A 145 -17.60 -12.72 -1.03
N GLY A 146 -18.13 -11.56 -0.58
CA GLY A 146 -17.79 -10.94 0.70
C GLY A 146 -16.39 -10.31 0.76
N ILE A 147 -15.73 -10.14 -0.39
CA ILE A 147 -14.39 -9.53 -0.46
C ILE A 147 -14.54 -8.01 -0.39
N LYS A 148 -13.91 -7.39 0.62
CA LYS A 148 -13.90 -5.93 0.77
C LYS A 148 -13.23 -5.27 -0.44
N THR A 149 -13.94 -4.39 -1.11
CA THR A 149 -13.42 -3.56 -2.21
C THR A 149 -13.52 -2.09 -1.82
N PRO A 150 -12.56 -1.23 -2.20
CA PRO A 150 -12.62 0.20 -1.92
C PRO A 150 -13.70 0.94 -2.73
N SER A 151 -14.23 0.30 -3.79
CA SER A 151 -15.26 0.89 -4.62
C SER A 151 -16.61 0.91 -3.91
N PRO A 152 -17.44 1.99 -4.06
CA PRO A 152 -18.81 2.03 -3.56
C PRO A 152 -19.65 0.94 -4.19
N GLU A 153 -20.86 0.75 -3.67
CA GLU A 153 -21.79 -0.23 -4.21
C GLU A 153 -22.12 0.10 -5.66
N THR A 154 -21.98 -0.89 -6.54
CA THR A 154 -22.20 -0.68 -7.98
C THR A 154 -23.67 -0.79 -8.26
N ALA A 155 -24.31 0.30 -8.68
CA ALA A 155 -25.74 0.30 -9.10
C ALA A 155 -25.99 -0.67 -10.27
N GLU A 156 -24.96 -0.93 -11.08
CA GLU A 156 -25.05 -1.79 -12.27
C GLU A 156 -24.07 -2.96 -12.19
N PRO A 157 -24.44 -4.10 -11.57
CA PRO A 157 -23.52 -5.22 -11.34
C PRO A 157 -23.08 -5.93 -12.62
N TYR A 158 -23.83 -5.77 -13.71
CA TYR A 158 -23.55 -6.40 -15.00
C TYR A 158 -22.89 -5.45 -16.00
N HIS A 159 -22.68 -4.19 -15.64
CA HIS A 159 -22.02 -3.25 -16.53
C HIS A 159 -20.51 -3.54 -16.61
N TRP A 160 -20.04 -3.93 -17.79
CA TRP A 160 -18.63 -4.16 -18.09
C TRP A 160 -18.05 -2.94 -18.79
N ASN A 161 -17.05 -2.34 -18.19
CA ASN A 161 -16.27 -1.28 -18.82
C ASN A 161 -15.25 -1.90 -19.79
N THR A 162 -15.11 -1.31 -20.97
CA THR A 162 -14.11 -1.72 -21.98
C THR A 162 -12.70 -1.77 -21.39
N ASN A 163 -12.30 -0.79 -20.58
CA ASN A 163 -11.00 -0.77 -19.93
C ASN A 163 -10.79 -1.97 -18.97
N THR A 164 -11.84 -2.47 -18.34
CA THR A 164 -11.75 -3.67 -17.51
C THR A 164 -11.38 -4.88 -18.32
N VAL A 165 -11.95 -5.03 -19.51
CA VAL A 165 -11.61 -6.11 -20.44
C VAL A 165 -10.17 -5.96 -20.95
N VAL A 166 -9.77 -4.74 -21.36
CA VAL A 166 -8.38 -4.45 -21.79
C VAL A 166 -7.39 -4.82 -20.68
N HIS A 167 -7.64 -4.38 -19.45
CA HIS A 167 -6.76 -4.69 -18.32
C HIS A 167 -6.69 -6.19 -17.99
N ILE A 168 -7.75 -6.96 -18.26
CA ILE A 168 -7.71 -8.42 -18.12
C ILE A 168 -6.80 -9.00 -19.21
N LEU A 169 -6.97 -8.61 -20.47
CA LEU A 169 -6.19 -9.14 -21.59
C LEU A 169 -4.69 -8.79 -21.52
N GLU A 170 -4.34 -7.63 -20.96
CA GLU A 170 -2.94 -7.17 -20.83
C GLU A 170 -2.20 -7.76 -19.62
N ARG A 171 -2.91 -8.39 -18.69
CA ARG A 171 -2.28 -8.87 -17.44
C ARG A 171 -1.43 -10.10 -17.65
N ARG A 172 -0.13 -9.95 -17.47
CA ARG A 172 0.84 -11.05 -17.52
C ARG A 172 0.65 -12.08 -16.41
N GLU A 173 -0.02 -11.74 -15.33
CA GLU A 173 -0.30 -12.67 -14.23
C GLU A 173 -1.13 -13.89 -14.68
N TYR A 174 -1.91 -13.77 -15.76
CA TYR A 174 -2.66 -14.90 -16.33
C TYR A 174 -1.79 -15.94 -17.06
N THR A 175 -0.50 -15.66 -17.28
CA THR A 175 0.47 -16.65 -17.78
C THR A 175 1.12 -17.46 -16.65
N GLY A 176 0.64 -17.33 -15.41
CA GLY A 176 1.19 -18.02 -14.23
C GLY A 176 2.36 -17.30 -13.56
N CYS A 177 2.65 -16.06 -13.95
CA CYS A 177 3.75 -15.29 -13.39
C CYS A 177 3.27 -14.32 -12.29
N THR A 178 4.04 -14.15 -11.24
CA THR A 178 3.88 -13.02 -10.32
C THR A 178 4.61 -11.81 -10.91
N VAL A 179 3.91 -10.70 -11.11
CA VAL A 179 4.49 -9.46 -11.66
C VAL A 179 4.62 -8.42 -10.57
N ASN A 180 5.85 -8.21 -10.11
CA ASN A 180 6.22 -7.16 -9.17
C ASN A 180 6.94 -6.01 -9.89
N PHE A 181 7.15 -4.89 -9.22
CA PHE A 181 7.95 -3.74 -9.69
C PHE A 181 7.49 -3.21 -11.07
N LYS A 182 6.16 -3.09 -11.27
CA LYS A 182 5.56 -2.62 -12.54
C LYS A 182 5.92 -1.18 -12.89
N THR A 183 6.23 -0.37 -11.90
CA THR A 183 6.58 1.04 -12.07
C THR A 183 7.93 1.31 -11.40
N TYR A 184 8.75 2.09 -12.08
CA TYR A 184 10.00 2.61 -11.55
C TYR A 184 9.90 4.14 -11.55
N THR A 185 10.17 4.76 -10.41
CA THR A 185 10.26 6.21 -10.29
C THR A 185 11.73 6.56 -10.07
N ASN A 186 12.29 7.34 -10.98
CA ASN A 186 13.63 7.92 -10.84
C ASN A 186 13.66 8.95 -9.71
#